data_b0d0b8e974fb5f290490869d229e553d
#
_entry.id   b0d0b8e974fb5f290490869d229e553d
#
_cell.length_a   1.000
_cell.length_b   1.000
_cell.length_c   1.000
_cell.angle_alpha   90.00
_cell.angle_beta   90.00
_cell.angle_gamma   90.00
#
_symmetry.space_group_name_H-M   'P 1'
#
loop_
_entity.id
_entity.type
_entity.pdbx_description
1 polymer ?
#
loop_
_entity_poly.entity_id
_entity_poly.type
_entity_poly.pdbx_seq_one_letter_code
_entity_poly.pdbx_strand_id
1 'polypeptide(L)'
;MTASLDHRFTEFLLESQALKFGEFTLKSGRKSPYFINAGAFNDGRKIARLGAFYAEKILEEIEAGNLPKDVDTVFGPAYKGIPLGVSTAIALTLSLIHI
;
A
#
# COMPACT_ATOMS: atom_id res chain seq x y z
N MET A 1 -20.86 2.64 10.26
CA MET A 1 -20.10 1.39 10.11
C MET A 1 -18.85 1.65 9.29
N THR A 2 -17.70 1.26 9.81
CA THR A 2 -16.42 1.49 9.14
C THR A 2 -16.20 0.40 8.09
N ALA A 3 -15.85 0.81 6.85
CA ALA A 3 -15.50 -0.14 5.81
C ALA A 3 -14.23 -0.89 6.18
N SER A 4 -14.09 -2.12 5.71
CA SER A 4 -12.88 -2.91 5.93
C SER A 4 -11.66 -2.24 5.29
N LEU A 5 -10.48 -2.58 5.79
CA LEU A 5 -9.23 -2.08 5.22
C LEU A 5 -9.12 -2.42 3.73
N ASP A 6 -9.43 -3.65 3.36
CA ASP A 6 -9.36 -4.08 1.96
C ASP A 6 -10.29 -3.28 1.06
N HIS A 7 -11.50 -2.99 1.55
CA HIS A 7 -12.46 -2.18 0.80
C HIS A 7 -11.96 -0.74 0.61
N ARG A 8 -11.46 -0.13 1.69
CA ARG A 8 -10.94 1.25 1.64
C ARG A 8 -9.72 1.34 0.73
N PHE A 9 -8.85 0.33 0.77
CA PHE A 9 -7.67 0.30 -0.08
C PHE A 9 -8.06 0.18 -1.56
N THR A 10 -9.03 -0.67 -1.87
CA THR A 10 -9.53 -0.82 -3.25
C THR A 10 -10.12 0.48 -3.76
N GLU A 11 -10.91 1.19 -2.94
CA GLU A 11 -11.44 2.50 -3.31
C GLU A 11 -10.32 3.50 -3.59
N PHE A 12 -9.29 3.50 -2.75
CA PHE A 12 -8.13 4.37 -2.93
C PHE A 12 -7.42 4.09 -4.27
N LEU A 13 -7.26 2.82 -4.62
CA LEU A 13 -6.65 2.44 -5.89
C LEU A 13 -7.46 2.93 -7.08
N LEU A 14 -8.78 2.87 -6.99
CA LEU A 14 -9.67 3.35 -8.05
C LEU A 14 -9.64 4.88 -8.15
N GLU A 15 -9.73 5.58 -7.03
CA GLU A 15 -9.66 7.04 -6.98
C GLU A 15 -8.35 7.58 -7.53
N SER A 16 -7.25 6.90 -7.25
CA SER A 16 -5.92 7.28 -7.70
C SER A 16 -5.67 6.92 -9.17
N GLN A 17 -6.60 6.21 -9.79
CA GLN A 17 -6.46 5.69 -11.15
C GLN A 17 -5.30 4.69 -11.28
N ALA A 18 -4.88 4.11 -10.18
CA ALA A 18 -3.84 3.09 -10.16
C ALA A 18 -4.39 1.73 -10.60
N LEU A 19 -5.64 1.46 -10.28
CA LEU A 19 -6.31 0.23 -10.68
C LEU A 19 -7.23 0.51 -11.85
N LYS A 20 -7.02 -0.19 -12.96
CA LYS A 20 -7.83 -0.06 -14.17
C LYS A 20 -8.36 -1.42 -14.58
N PHE A 21 -9.61 -1.45 -15.02
CA PHE A 21 -10.22 -2.65 -15.55
C PHE A 21 -10.26 -2.59 -17.09
N GLY A 22 -10.15 -3.72 -17.73
CA GLY A 22 -10.17 -3.81 -19.19
C GLY A 22 -9.44 -5.07 -19.63
N GLU A 23 -8.95 -5.05 -20.86
CA GLU A 23 -8.17 -6.17 -21.39
C GLU A 23 -6.72 -5.70 -21.55
N PHE A 24 -5.83 -6.29 -20.74
CA PHE A 24 -4.42 -5.91 -20.72
C PHE A 24 -3.53 -7.12 -20.96
N THR A 25 -2.44 -6.89 -21.68
CA THR A 25 -1.39 -7.90 -21.86
C THR A 25 -0.21 -7.55 -20.97
N LEU A 26 0.13 -8.46 -20.05
CA LEU A 26 1.24 -8.26 -19.12
C LEU A 26 2.58 -8.53 -19.82
N LYS A 27 3.68 -8.12 -19.19
CA LYS A 27 5.04 -8.36 -19.70
C LYS A 27 5.31 -9.85 -19.93
N SER A 28 4.68 -10.70 -19.13
CA SER A 28 4.79 -12.16 -19.27
C SER A 28 4.04 -12.73 -20.47
N GLY A 29 3.27 -11.90 -21.19
CA GLY A 29 2.39 -12.33 -22.28
C GLY A 29 1.02 -12.77 -21.83
N ARG A 30 0.77 -12.88 -20.52
CA ARG A 30 -0.55 -13.27 -19.99
C ARG A 30 -1.52 -12.11 -20.13
N LYS A 31 -2.77 -12.45 -20.43
CA LYS A 31 -3.86 -11.47 -20.46
C LYS A 31 -4.47 -11.35 -19.07
N SER A 32 -4.80 -10.12 -18.68
CA SER A 32 -5.38 -9.83 -17.38
C SER A 32 -6.58 -8.90 -17.54
N PRO A 33 -7.67 -9.11 -16.76
CA PRO A 33 -8.81 -8.21 -16.79
C PRO A 33 -8.58 -6.92 -16.03
N TYR A 34 -7.44 -6.76 -15.37
CA TYR A 34 -7.10 -5.54 -14.64
C TYR A 34 -5.61 -5.26 -14.74
N PHE A 35 -5.26 -4.02 -14.45
CA PHE A 35 -3.87 -3.57 -14.43
C PHE A 35 -3.68 -2.58 -13.29
N ILE A 36 -2.59 -2.74 -12.53
CA ILE A 36 -2.22 -1.81 -11.46
C ILE A 36 -1.00 -1.01 -11.91
N ASN A 37 -1.15 0.31 -11.95
CA ASN A 37 -0.08 1.22 -12.34
C ASN A 37 0.44 1.96 -11.11
N ALA A 38 1.58 1.52 -10.58
CA ALA A 38 2.20 2.16 -9.42
C ALA A 38 2.66 3.59 -9.72
N GLY A 39 2.87 3.95 -10.99
CA GLY A 39 3.23 5.31 -11.38
C GLY A 39 2.13 6.33 -11.12
N ALA A 40 0.90 5.88 -10.85
CA ALA A 40 -0.20 6.78 -10.50
C ALA A 40 -0.01 7.42 -9.12
N PHE A 41 0.82 6.86 -8.26
CA PHE A 41 1.12 7.41 -6.92
C PHE A 41 2.26 8.43 -7.06
N ASN A 42 1.95 9.57 -7.65
CA ASN A 42 2.95 10.54 -8.10
C ASN A 42 2.93 11.88 -7.37
N ASP A 43 2.18 12.01 -6.30
CA ASP A 43 2.20 13.20 -5.45
C ASP A 43 2.28 12.81 -3.98
N GLY A 44 2.57 13.80 -3.12
CA GLY A 44 2.76 13.55 -1.70
C GLY A 44 1.53 12.99 -1.00
N ARG A 45 0.33 13.45 -1.39
CA ARG A 45 -0.91 12.97 -0.79
C ARG A 45 -1.13 11.48 -1.09
N LYS A 46 -0.94 11.09 -2.34
CA LYS A 46 -1.13 9.69 -2.74
C LYS A 46 -0.10 8.78 -2.10
N ILE A 47 1.17 9.21 -2.06
CA ILE A 47 2.24 8.44 -1.44
C ILE A 47 1.99 8.31 0.06
N ALA A 48 1.58 9.38 0.74
CA ALA A 48 1.30 9.34 2.17
C ALA A 48 0.13 8.40 2.48
N ARG A 49 -0.93 8.45 1.69
CA ARG A 49 -2.08 7.55 1.88
C ARG A 49 -1.70 6.10 1.62
N LEU A 50 -0.90 5.86 0.59
CA LEU A 50 -0.43 4.51 0.27
C LEU A 50 0.37 3.93 1.44
N GLY A 51 1.31 4.70 1.98
CA GLY A 51 2.09 4.29 3.14
C GLY A 51 1.22 4.05 4.37
N ALA A 52 0.21 4.90 4.59
CA ALA A 52 -0.73 4.74 5.69
C ALA A 52 -1.53 3.44 5.58
N PHE A 53 -1.98 3.06 4.39
CA PHE A 53 -2.67 1.78 4.19
C PHE A 53 -1.76 0.59 4.47
N TYR A 54 -0.51 0.66 4.02
CA TYR A 54 0.45 -0.40 4.30
C TYR A 54 0.74 -0.50 5.80
N ALA A 55 0.89 0.63 6.49
CA ALA A 55 1.11 0.64 7.92
C ALA A 55 -0.08 0.04 8.68
N GLU A 56 -1.30 0.40 8.28
CA GLU A 56 -2.51 -0.13 8.89
C GLU A 56 -2.59 -1.65 8.72
N LYS A 57 -2.23 -2.16 7.54
CA LYS A 57 -2.21 -3.60 7.30
C LYS A 57 -1.16 -4.30 8.16
N ILE A 58 0.02 -3.72 8.29
CA ILE A 58 1.09 -4.27 9.13
C ILE A 58 0.62 -4.35 10.60
N LEU A 59 0.03 -3.28 11.12
CA LEU A 59 -0.47 -3.25 12.49
C LEU A 59 -1.59 -4.25 12.72
N GLU A 60 -2.48 -4.39 11.74
CA GLU A 60 -3.56 -5.38 11.79
C GLU A 60 -2.99 -6.80 11.87
N GLU A 61 -1.96 -7.10 11.08
CA GLU A 61 -1.33 -8.42 11.08
C GLU A 61 -0.53 -8.68 12.35
N ILE A 62 0.09 -7.67 12.94
CA ILE A 62 0.77 -7.79 14.24
C ILE A 62 -0.26 -8.12 15.31
N GLU A 63 -1.38 -7.42 15.33
CA GLU A 63 -2.44 -7.64 16.30
C GLU A 63 -3.06 -9.04 16.15
N ALA A 64 -3.16 -9.52 14.93
CA ALA A 64 -3.69 -10.87 14.65
C ALA A 64 -2.68 -11.98 14.95
N GLY A 65 -1.44 -11.64 15.29
CA GLY A 65 -0.41 -12.62 15.59
C GLY A 65 0.33 -13.19 14.39
N ASN A 66 0.12 -12.60 13.21
CA ASN A 66 0.74 -13.09 11.96
C ASN A 66 2.12 -12.47 11.70
N LEU A 67 2.45 -11.38 12.38
CA LEU A 67 3.74 -10.71 12.29
C LEU A 67 4.29 -10.45 13.68
N PRO A 68 5.64 -10.44 13.85
CA PRO A 68 6.24 -10.14 15.15
C PRO A 68 6.00 -8.68 15.57
N LYS A 69 5.93 -8.44 16.87
CA LYS A 69 5.73 -7.09 17.42
C LYS A 69 6.97 -6.20 17.32
N ASP A 70 8.12 -6.81 17.14
CA ASP A 70 9.42 -6.14 17.18
C ASP A 70 9.98 -5.82 15.79
N VAL A 71 9.10 -5.52 14.85
CA VAL A 71 9.51 -5.05 13.52
C VAL A 71 10.20 -3.69 13.69
N ASP A 72 11.47 -3.61 13.32
CA ASP A 72 12.26 -2.40 13.47
C ASP A 72 12.76 -1.81 12.16
N THR A 73 12.56 -2.50 11.05
CA THR A 73 13.06 -2.07 9.75
C THR A 73 12.02 -2.34 8.66
N VAL A 74 11.84 -1.33 7.79
CA VAL A 74 11.02 -1.47 6.59
C VAL A 74 11.94 -1.29 5.39
N PHE A 75 11.97 -2.28 4.50
CA PHE A 75 12.82 -2.24 3.32
C PHE A 75 11.99 -2.16 2.05
N GLY A 76 12.32 -1.20 1.19
CA GLY A 76 11.72 -1.08 -0.14
C GLY A 76 12.78 -1.26 -1.22
N PRO A 77 12.66 -2.30 -2.07
CA PRO A 77 13.65 -2.54 -3.11
C PRO A 77 13.64 -1.44 -4.18
N ALA A 78 14.84 -1.11 -4.66
CA ALA A 78 15.01 -0.08 -5.67
C ALA A 78 14.31 -0.46 -6.97
N TYR A 79 13.76 0.49 -7.72
CA TYR A 79 13.66 1.91 -7.32
C TYR A 79 12.28 2.25 -6.81
N LYS A 80 11.24 1.61 -7.33
CA LYS A 80 9.83 1.92 -7.02
C LYS A 80 9.44 1.59 -5.58
N GLY A 81 10.10 0.60 -4.98
CA GLY A 81 9.81 0.24 -3.60
C GLY A 81 10.37 1.21 -2.56
N ILE A 82 11.35 2.06 -2.93
CA ILE A 82 11.96 2.99 -1.98
C ILE A 82 10.94 3.98 -1.44
N PRO A 83 10.20 4.73 -2.25
CA PRO A 83 9.19 5.66 -1.73
C PRO A 83 8.13 4.97 -0.89
N LEU A 84 7.70 3.77 -1.31
CA LEU A 84 6.72 3.00 -0.57
C LEU A 84 7.25 2.59 0.79
N GLY A 85 8.47 2.08 0.86
CA GLY A 85 9.10 1.70 2.13
C GLY A 85 9.25 2.89 3.07
N VAL A 86 9.70 4.03 2.55
CA VAL A 86 9.86 5.26 3.34
C VAL A 86 8.52 5.75 3.87
N SER A 87 7.50 5.84 3.02
CA SER A 87 6.20 6.34 3.45
C SER A 87 5.53 5.39 4.45
N THR A 88 5.72 4.08 4.30
CA THR A 88 5.22 3.09 5.26
C THR A 88 5.92 3.25 6.61
N ALA A 89 7.24 3.43 6.62
CA ALA A 89 7.99 3.61 7.86
C ALA A 89 7.55 4.88 8.60
N ILE A 90 7.33 5.97 7.87
CA ILE A 90 6.83 7.22 8.46
C ILE A 90 5.46 7.00 9.08
N ALA A 91 4.55 6.35 8.35
CA ALA A 91 3.20 6.10 8.82
C ALA A 91 3.18 5.21 10.06
N LEU A 92 4.03 4.20 10.11
CA LEU A 92 4.17 3.35 11.30
C LEU A 92 4.63 4.14 12.50
N THR A 93 5.63 5.01 12.32
CA THR A 93 6.16 5.85 13.39
C THR A 93 5.07 6.78 13.95
N LEU A 94 4.31 7.41 13.07
CA LEU A 94 3.23 8.31 13.49
C LEU A 94 2.12 7.55 14.22
N SER A 95 1.80 6.34 13.78
CA SER A 95 0.81 5.50 14.45
C SER A 95 1.24 5.13 15.86
N LEU A 96 2.52 4.82 16.07
CA LEU A 96 3.05 4.45 17.36
C LEU A 96 3.07 5.63 18.34
N ILE A 97 3.26 6.84 17.85
CA ILE A 97 3.23 8.04 18.67
C ILE A 97 1.86 8.28 19.30
N HIS A 98 0.80 7.85 18.62
CA HIS A 98 -0.57 8.04 19.07
C HIS A 98 -1.08 6.90 19.96
N ILE A 99 -0.26 5.93 20.24
CA ILE A 99 -0.55 4.85 21.16
C ILE A 99 -0.05 5.23 22.54
#